data_256fd1862bfd30b0f289aaf0ea7111bd
#
_entry.id   256fd1862bfd30b0f289aaf0ea7111bd
#
_cell.length_a   1.000
_cell.length_b   1.000
_cell.length_c   1.000
_cell.angle_alpha   90.00
_cell.angle_beta   90.00
_cell.angle_gamma   90.00
#
_symmetry.space_group_name_H-M   'P 1'
#
loop_
_entity.id
_entity.type
_entity.pdbx_description
1 polymer ?
#
loop_
_entity_poly.entity_id
_entity_poly.type
_entity_poly.pdbx_seq_one_letter_code
_entity_poly.pdbx_strand_id
1 'polypeptide(L)'
;MNKGSHFNGQPAYGQLINLLDKSKILQISQEKGGERYVKHFDAWQHLLIMLYAVIKRFDSLREITDSMFPEARKLAHLGISMMPRRSTLSDANARRSEGIFEAIYRDLYKTYRNELSSDSRNNPSSSWINRLQIIDSTTISLFSNLIFTGVGRHPKTGKKKGGIKVHTNIHANEGVSSDIRFTSAATNDSFMLKPSNYTSGDIVALDRAYIDYAKFEELSRAGVIYVTKMKKNLVYEVSADTIYMTESGLMALRERHVTFTKKVKDGDDIKHHARIVTYVDQKKRGAKLISLLTNDMEMSAEDIVAIYRKRWEIELLFKQIKQNFPLRYFYGESANAIKIQIWICLLYTSPSPRDATL
;
A
#
# COMPACT_ATOMS: atom_id res chain seq x y z
N MET A 1 -29.99 10.30 -3.18
CA MET A 1 -29.06 9.79 -4.21
C MET A 1 -29.86 9.02 -5.25
N ASN A 2 -29.83 9.46 -6.51
CA ASN A 2 -30.61 8.84 -7.59
C ASN A 2 -30.04 7.47 -7.96
N LYS A 3 -30.74 6.40 -7.60
CA LYS A 3 -30.47 5.05 -8.07
C LYS A 3 -30.86 4.97 -9.55
N GLY A 4 -29.90 5.08 -10.48
CA GLY A 4 -30.26 4.77 -11.86
C GLY A 4 -29.48 5.46 -12.98
N SER A 5 -28.26 5.95 -12.78
CA SER A 5 -27.42 6.27 -13.93
C SER A 5 -26.70 5.02 -14.42
N HIS A 6 -27.37 4.23 -15.26
CA HIS A 6 -26.66 3.23 -16.06
C HIS A 6 -25.69 3.93 -16.98
N PHE A 7 -24.40 3.74 -16.76
CA PHE A 7 -23.31 4.28 -17.59
C PHE A 7 -23.15 3.55 -18.92
N ASN A 8 -24.20 2.92 -19.43
CA ASN A 8 -24.18 2.18 -20.68
C ASN A 8 -23.79 3.12 -21.83
N GLY A 9 -22.66 2.82 -22.46
CA GLY A 9 -22.15 3.54 -23.62
C GLY A 9 -21.08 4.61 -23.36
N GLN A 10 -20.77 4.94 -22.10
CA GLN A 10 -19.65 5.85 -21.82
C GLN A 10 -18.30 5.08 -21.75
N PRO A 11 -17.21 5.65 -22.32
CA PRO A 11 -15.88 5.06 -22.16
C PRO A 11 -15.51 4.92 -20.66
N ALA A 12 -14.83 3.82 -20.30
CA ALA A 12 -14.43 3.54 -18.91
C ALA A 12 -13.66 4.70 -18.26
N TYR A 13 -12.83 5.42 -19.03
CA TYR A 13 -12.14 6.61 -18.57
C TYR A 13 -13.10 7.72 -18.15
N GLY A 14 -14.13 8.03 -18.95
CA GLY A 14 -15.15 9.05 -18.62
C GLY A 14 -15.91 8.70 -17.33
N GLN A 15 -16.19 7.44 -17.11
CA GLN A 15 -16.86 6.96 -15.90
C GLN A 15 -15.98 7.12 -14.65
N LEU A 16 -14.68 6.85 -14.77
CA LEU A 16 -13.71 7.08 -13.69
C LEU A 16 -13.65 8.59 -13.33
N ILE A 17 -13.61 9.45 -14.34
CA ILE A 17 -13.56 10.92 -14.12
C ILE A 17 -14.82 11.43 -13.43
N ASN A 18 -15.99 10.86 -13.71
CA ASN A 18 -17.25 11.24 -13.05
C ASN A 18 -17.29 10.95 -11.56
N LEU A 19 -16.37 10.13 -11.04
CA LEU A 19 -16.20 9.91 -9.60
C LEU A 19 -15.36 11.01 -8.93
N LEU A 20 -14.73 11.89 -9.71
CA LEU A 20 -13.86 12.95 -9.21
C LEU A 20 -14.61 14.28 -9.13
N ASP A 21 -14.51 14.96 -8.00
CA ASP A 21 -15.01 16.34 -7.86
C ASP A 21 -13.93 17.35 -8.27
N LYS A 22 -14.13 17.97 -9.44
CA LYS A 22 -13.22 18.99 -9.97
C LYS A 22 -13.02 20.17 -9.01
N SER A 23 -14.10 20.66 -8.40
CA SER A 23 -14.05 21.81 -7.51
C SER A 23 -13.20 21.52 -6.28
N LYS A 24 -13.38 20.33 -5.71
CA LYS A 24 -12.62 19.85 -4.56
C LYS A 24 -11.14 19.67 -4.90
N ILE A 25 -10.82 19.11 -6.06
CA ILE A 25 -9.43 18.92 -6.52
C ILE A 25 -8.73 20.25 -6.73
N LEU A 26 -9.39 21.24 -7.33
CA LEU A 26 -8.83 22.57 -7.49
C LEU A 26 -8.66 23.30 -6.17
N GLN A 27 -9.60 23.14 -5.22
CA GLN A 27 -9.45 23.66 -3.87
C GLN A 27 -8.22 23.06 -3.17
N ILE A 28 -8.05 21.74 -3.19
CA ILE A 28 -6.86 21.05 -2.62
C ILE A 28 -5.57 21.60 -3.25
N SER A 29 -5.58 21.80 -4.57
CA SER A 29 -4.42 22.32 -5.27
C SER A 29 -4.11 23.76 -4.88
N GLN A 30 -5.12 24.62 -4.73
CA GLN A 30 -4.96 26.01 -4.28
C GLN A 30 -4.40 26.09 -2.86
N GLU A 31 -4.93 25.31 -1.92
CA GLU A 31 -4.46 25.25 -0.54
C GLU A 31 -2.98 24.84 -0.43
N LYS A 32 -2.51 24.01 -1.37
CA LYS A 32 -1.11 23.58 -1.46
C LYS A 32 -0.25 24.41 -2.43
N GLY A 33 -0.77 25.54 -2.92
CA GLY A 33 -0.05 26.46 -3.80
C GLY A 33 0.18 25.95 -5.23
N GLY A 34 -0.52 24.90 -5.66
CA GLY A 34 -0.33 24.29 -6.98
C GLY A 34 -0.89 25.09 -8.14
N GLU A 35 -1.76 26.08 -7.86
CA GLU A 35 -2.35 26.98 -8.87
C GLU A 35 -1.65 28.33 -8.92
N ARG A 36 -0.54 28.53 -8.19
CA ARG A 36 0.20 29.77 -8.21
C ARG A 36 0.81 30.02 -9.60
N TYR A 37 0.49 31.16 -10.22
CA TYR A 37 0.91 31.55 -11.59
C TYR A 37 0.40 30.63 -12.71
N VAL A 38 -0.61 29.80 -12.45
CA VAL A 38 -1.24 28.96 -13.48
C VAL A 38 -2.23 29.82 -14.30
N LYS A 39 -2.07 29.82 -15.64
CA LYS A 39 -2.96 30.51 -16.57
C LYS A 39 -3.94 29.57 -17.26
N HIS A 40 -3.48 28.40 -17.69
CA HIS A 40 -4.27 27.50 -18.54
C HIS A 40 -4.21 26.04 -18.13
N PHE A 41 -3.10 25.57 -17.54
CA PHE A 41 -2.88 24.18 -17.23
C PHE A 41 -2.97 23.93 -15.72
N ASP A 42 -4.21 23.81 -15.21
CA ASP A 42 -4.53 23.62 -13.80
C ASP A 42 -4.23 22.18 -13.30
N ALA A 43 -4.40 21.94 -12.01
CA ALA A 43 -4.18 20.62 -11.41
C ALA A 43 -5.21 19.60 -11.86
N TRP A 44 -6.43 20.02 -12.19
CA TRP A 44 -7.44 19.13 -12.74
C TRP A 44 -6.99 18.54 -14.08
N GLN A 45 -6.57 19.38 -15.02
CA GLN A 45 -6.08 18.95 -16.32
C GLN A 45 -4.82 18.08 -16.18
N HIS A 46 -3.91 18.45 -15.26
CA HIS A 46 -2.72 17.66 -14.96
C HIS A 46 -3.09 16.27 -14.47
N LEU A 47 -4.00 16.16 -13.48
CA LEU A 47 -4.47 14.87 -12.96
C LEU A 47 -5.07 14.01 -14.08
N LEU A 48 -5.97 14.57 -14.89
CA LEU A 48 -6.61 13.84 -15.97
C LEU A 48 -5.61 13.29 -16.98
N ILE A 49 -4.68 14.12 -17.44
CA ILE A 49 -3.68 13.70 -18.44
C ILE A 49 -2.78 12.62 -17.88
N MET A 50 -2.31 12.78 -16.65
CA MET A 50 -1.46 11.78 -16.00
C MET A 50 -2.21 10.46 -15.76
N LEU A 51 -3.49 10.52 -15.37
CA LEU A 51 -4.33 9.35 -15.17
C LEU A 51 -4.55 8.61 -16.50
N TYR A 52 -4.85 9.34 -17.57
CA TYR A 52 -4.97 8.77 -18.90
C TYR A 52 -3.67 8.11 -19.36
N ALA A 53 -2.53 8.76 -19.12
CA ALA A 53 -1.20 8.25 -19.47
C ALA A 53 -0.89 6.93 -18.77
N VAL A 54 -1.22 6.83 -17.48
CA VAL A 54 -1.02 5.61 -16.68
C VAL A 54 -1.94 4.49 -17.16
N ILE A 55 -3.22 4.77 -17.43
CA ILE A 55 -4.21 3.79 -17.92
C ILE A 55 -3.80 3.25 -19.30
N LYS A 56 -3.36 4.13 -20.20
CA LYS A 56 -2.89 3.75 -21.54
C LYS A 56 -1.48 3.17 -21.57
N ARG A 57 -0.75 3.24 -20.44
CA ARG A 57 0.61 2.71 -20.27
C ARG A 57 1.62 3.34 -21.23
N PHE A 58 1.51 4.64 -21.45
CA PHE A 58 2.49 5.36 -22.26
C PHE A 58 3.88 5.36 -21.62
N ASP A 59 4.90 5.30 -22.46
CA ASP A 59 6.30 5.20 -22.03
C ASP A 59 7.01 6.55 -21.91
N SER A 60 6.43 7.63 -22.46
CA SER A 60 7.06 8.96 -22.44
C SER A 60 6.06 10.10 -22.51
N LEU A 61 6.52 11.30 -22.07
CA LEU A 61 5.73 12.53 -22.21
C LEU A 61 5.41 12.89 -23.67
N ARG A 62 6.29 12.51 -24.60
CA ARG A 62 6.06 12.73 -26.04
C ARG A 62 4.89 11.87 -26.51
N GLU A 63 4.91 10.59 -26.18
CA GLU A 63 3.85 9.66 -26.55
C GLU A 63 2.49 10.11 -25.98
N ILE A 64 2.48 10.62 -24.73
CA ILE A 64 1.27 11.17 -24.11
C ILE A 64 0.72 12.31 -24.98
N THR A 65 1.54 13.32 -25.29
CA THR A 65 1.10 14.49 -26.05
C THR A 65 0.67 14.14 -27.46
N ASP A 66 1.42 13.30 -28.16
CA ASP A 66 1.16 12.90 -29.53
C ASP A 66 -0.10 12.03 -29.62
N SER A 67 -0.31 11.12 -28.68
CA SER A 67 -1.50 10.23 -28.65
C SER A 67 -2.78 10.94 -28.21
N MET A 68 -2.68 11.95 -27.34
CA MET A 68 -3.86 12.69 -26.85
C MET A 68 -4.29 13.81 -27.81
N PHE A 69 -3.42 14.30 -28.65
CA PHE A 69 -3.73 15.42 -29.57
C PHE A 69 -4.90 15.13 -30.50
N PRO A 70 -4.99 13.96 -31.17
CA PRO A 70 -6.17 13.61 -32.00
C PRO A 70 -7.46 13.47 -31.18
N GLU A 71 -7.37 13.15 -29.90
CA GLU A 71 -8.50 12.96 -29.00
C GLU A 71 -8.96 14.26 -28.31
N ALA A 72 -8.32 15.40 -28.57
CA ALA A 72 -8.56 16.65 -27.88
C ALA A 72 -10.04 17.06 -27.84
N ARG A 73 -10.77 16.86 -28.95
CA ARG A 73 -12.22 17.13 -29.01
C ARG A 73 -13.03 16.25 -28.08
N LYS A 74 -12.65 14.98 -27.96
CA LYS A 74 -13.31 14.01 -27.06
C LYS A 74 -12.98 14.26 -25.59
N LEU A 75 -11.88 14.91 -25.30
CA LEU A 75 -11.43 15.24 -23.94
C LEU A 75 -11.94 16.59 -23.45
N ALA A 76 -12.42 17.45 -24.36
CA ALA A 76 -12.92 18.77 -24.01
C ALA A 76 -14.09 18.73 -23.01
N HIS A 77 -14.99 17.75 -23.13
CA HIS A 77 -16.12 17.59 -22.19
C HIS A 77 -15.66 17.14 -20.79
N LEU A 78 -14.44 16.64 -20.63
CA LEU A 78 -13.83 16.33 -19.34
C LEU A 78 -13.14 17.54 -18.71
N GLY A 79 -13.19 18.72 -19.36
CA GLY A 79 -12.57 19.94 -18.89
C GLY A 79 -11.12 20.13 -19.35
N ILE A 80 -10.66 19.35 -20.32
CA ILE A 80 -9.36 19.56 -20.99
C ILE A 80 -9.60 20.49 -22.17
N SER A 81 -9.58 21.80 -21.90
CA SER A 81 -9.87 22.82 -22.91
C SER A 81 -8.77 22.99 -23.95
N MET A 82 -7.54 22.69 -23.58
CA MET A 82 -6.36 22.79 -24.44
C MET A 82 -5.33 21.73 -24.07
N MET A 83 -4.81 21.03 -25.10
CA MET A 83 -3.75 20.04 -24.89
C MET A 83 -2.43 20.75 -24.54
N PRO A 84 -1.78 20.40 -23.43
CA PRO A 84 -0.50 20.98 -23.07
C PRO A 84 0.60 20.52 -24.03
N ARG A 85 1.58 21.37 -24.24
CA ARG A 85 2.84 20.97 -24.87
C ARG A 85 3.62 20.04 -23.92
N ARG A 86 4.48 19.20 -24.49
CA ARG A 86 5.37 18.32 -23.70
C ARG A 86 6.15 19.09 -22.61
N SER A 87 6.65 20.30 -22.93
CA SER A 87 7.35 21.17 -21.97
C SER A 87 6.44 21.58 -20.81
N THR A 88 5.20 21.97 -21.10
CA THR A 88 4.21 22.34 -20.08
C THR A 88 3.91 21.19 -19.12
N LEU A 89 3.76 19.98 -19.66
CA LEU A 89 3.53 18.78 -18.84
C LEU A 89 4.77 18.40 -18.02
N SER A 90 5.98 18.54 -18.59
CA SER A 90 7.25 18.34 -17.90
C SER A 90 7.42 19.34 -16.74
N ASP A 91 7.14 20.63 -16.99
CA ASP A 91 7.20 21.67 -15.98
C ASP A 91 6.19 21.44 -14.85
N ALA A 92 4.98 21.02 -15.19
CA ALA A 92 3.96 20.69 -14.20
C ALA A 92 4.41 19.52 -13.31
N ASN A 93 4.97 18.45 -13.88
CA ASN A 93 5.54 17.32 -13.13
C ASN A 93 6.72 17.74 -12.23
N ALA A 94 7.50 18.72 -12.63
CA ALA A 94 8.65 19.21 -11.86
C ALA A 94 8.24 20.16 -10.72
N ARG A 95 7.30 21.07 -10.98
CA ARG A 95 7.00 22.20 -10.07
C ARG A 95 5.77 21.98 -9.18
N ARG A 96 4.71 21.33 -9.68
CA ARG A 96 3.51 21.09 -8.90
C ARG A 96 3.80 20.02 -7.85
N SER A 97 3.60 20.35 -6.56
CA SER A 97 3.95 19.46 -5.45
C SER A 97 3.24 18.12 -5.54
N GLU A 98 3.96 17.02 -5.33
CA GLU A 98 3.41 15.67 -5.20
C GLU A 98 2.39 15.56 -4.06
N GLY A 99 2.53 16.40 -3.03
CA GLY A 99 1.60 16.47 -1.91
C GLY A 99 0.17 16.90 -2.28
N ILE A 100 -0.04 17.44 -3.49
CA ILE A 100 -1.39 17.69 -4.04
C ILE A 100 -2.03 16.34 -4.40
N PHE A 101 -1.33 15.47 -5.09
CA PHE A 101 -1.81 14.16 -5.51
C PHE A 101 -1.99 13.22 -4.30
N GLU A 102 -1.13 13.34 -3.30
CA GLU A 102 -1.33 12.71 -2.00
C GLU A 102 -2.66 13.14 -1.36
N ALA A 103 -2.91 14.45 -1.30
CA ALA A 103 -4.13 14.97 -0.68
C ALA A 103 -5.39 14.58 -1.46
N ILE A 104 -5.33 14.56 -2.80
CA ILE A 104 -6.42 14.06 -3.64
C ILE A 104 -6.69 12.57 -3.33
N TYR A 105 -5.64 11.77 -3.25
CA TYR A 105 -5.77 10.33 -2.89
C TYR A 105 -6.45 10.16 -1.52
N ARG A 106 -5.99 10.90 -0.51
CA ARG A 106 -6.55 10.84 0.86
C ARG A 106 -7.99 11.32 0.93
N ASP A 107 -8.35 12.35 0.17
CA ASP A 107 -9.74 12.85 0.09
C ASP A 107 -10.67 11.82 -0.56
N LEU A 108 -10.26 11.23 -1.68
CA LEU A 108 -11.01 10.15 -2.34
C LEU A 108 -11.15 8.91 -1.45
N TYR A 109 -10.06 8.49 -0.81
CA TYR A 109 -10.12 7.38 0.15
C TYR A 109 -11.14 7.66 1.27
N LYS A 110 -11.10 8.86 1.87
CA LYS A 110 -12.04 9.26 2.91
C LYS A 110 -13.49 9.28 2.42
N THR A 111 -13.71 9.72 1.19
CA THR A 111 -15.05 9.81 0.59
C THR A 111 -15.66 8.43 0.34
N TYR A 112 -14.86 7.48 -0.16
CA TYR A 112 -15.36 6.20 -0.64
C TYR A 112 -15.09 5.01 0.29
N ARG A 113 -14.35 5.17 1.40
CA ARG A 113 -13.98 4.06 2.29
C ARG A 113 -15.19 3.28 2.82
N ASN A 114 -16.29 3.95 3.13
CA ASN A 114 -17.49 3.29 3.63
C ASN A 114 -18.17 2.42 2.57
N GLU A 115 -18.08 2.79 1.30
CA GLU A 115 -18.59 1.99 0.19
C GLU A 115 -17.72 0.76 -0.05
N LEU A 116 -16.39 0.90 0.12
CA LEU A 116 -15.43 -0.20 0.00
C LEU A 116 -15.63 -1.25 1.10
N SER A 117 -15.86 -0.82 2.34
CA SER A 117 -16.06 -1.72 3.48
C SER A 117 -17.42 -2.41 3.50
N SER A 118 -18.42 -1.87 2.80
CA SER A 118 -19.78 -2.42 2.71
C SER A 118 -19.96 -3.47 1.60
N ASP A 119 -18.92 -3.70 0.78
CA ASP A 119 -19.00 -4.70 -0.28
C ASP A 119 -19.16 -6.11 0.32
N SER A 120 -20.28 -6.76 0.02
CA SER A 120 -20.67 -8.08 0.54
C SER A 120 -19.67 -9.20 0.22
N ARG A 121 -18.79 -9.01 -0.78
CA ARG A 121 -17.72 -9.95 -1.08
C ARG A 121 -16.60 -9.95 -0.05
N ASN A 122 -16.46 -8.85 0.69
CA ASN A 122 -15.52 -8.72 1.79
C ASN A 122 -16.18 -8.93 3.17
N ASN A 123 -17.45 -9.39 3.21
CA ASN A 123 -18.14 -9.67 4.47
C ASN A 123 -17.83 -11.09 4.96
N PRO A 124 -16.67 -11.29 5.60
CA PRO A 124 -16.29 -12.59 6.14
C PRO A 124 -17.04 -12.82 7.43
N SER A 125 -17.36 -14.06 7.70
CA SER A 125 -17.92 -14.53 8.97
C SER A 125 -16.99 -14.26 10.18
N SER A 126 -15.76 -13.77 9.95
CA SER A 126 -14.78 -13.61 11.02
C SER A 126 -14.76 -12.18 11.59
N SER A 127 -14.94 -12.08 12.89
CA SER A 127 -15.01 -10.81 13.64
C SER A 127 -13.73 -9.96 13.59
N TRP A 128 -12.59 -10.58 13.31
CA TRP A 128 -11.27 -9.92 13.27
C TRP A 128 -10.98 -9.11 12.00
N ILE A 129 -11.70 -9.35 10.89
CA ILE A 129 -11.38 -8.73 9.59
C ILE A 129 -11.48 -7.20 9.60
N ASN A 130 -12.48 -6.66 10.32
CA ASN A 130 -12.71 -5.22 10.42
C ASN A 130 -11.63 -4.50 11.23
N ARG A 131 -10.88 -5.24 12.04
CA ARG A 131 -9.78 -4.75 12.87
C ARG A 131 -8.41 -5.01 12.25
N LEU A 132 -8.36 -5.77 11.15
CA LEU A 132 -7.12 -6.20 10.52
C LEU A 132 -6.55 -5.12 9.61
N GLN A 133 -5.33 -4.73 9.90
CA GLN A 133 -4.48 -3.88 9.09
C GLN A 133 -3.27 -4.67 8.58
N ILE A 134 -2.93 -4.49 7.33
CA ILE A 134 -1.81 -5.18 6.69
C ILE A 134 -0.75 -4.14 6.33
N ILE A 135 0.48 -4.34 6.84
CA ILE A 135 1.60 -3.45 6.55
C ILE A 135 2.64 -4.19 5.73
N ASP A 136 3.07 -3.55 4.66
CA ASP A 136 4.22 -4.02 3.90
C ASP A 136 4.88 -2.86 3.14
N SER A 137 6.00 -3.12 2.51
CA SER A 137 6.70 -2.17 1.68
C SER A 137 7.15 -2.79 0.37
N THR A 138 7.18 -1.97 -0.66
CA THR A 138 7.73 -2.38 -1.94
C THR A 138 8.76 -1.37 -2.43
N THR A 139 9.80 -1.84 -3.09
CA THR A 139 10.82 -0.97 -3.68
C THR A 139 10.58 -0.84 -5.17
N ILE A 140 10.47 0.41 -5.62
CA ILE A 140 10.48 0.81 -7.02
C ILE A 140 11.90 1.17 -7.37
N SER A 141 12.51 0.37 -8.26
CA SER A 141 13.90 0.59 -8.71
C SER A 141 13.96 1.74 -9.71
N LEU A 142 14.92 2.63 -9.52
CA LEU A 142 15.19 3.74 -10.41
C LEU A 142 16.44 3.45 -11.28
N PHE A 143 16.54 4.13 -12.41
CA PHE A 143 17.74 4.08 -13.23
C PHE A 143 18.92 4.71 -12.49
N SER A 144 20.15 4.29 -12.85
CA SER A 144 21.37 4.71 -12.17
C SER A 144 21.65 6.22 -12.23
N ASN A 145 21.11 6.91 -13.22
CA ASN A 145 21.19 8.37 -13.38
C ASN A 145 20.17 9.15 -12.55
N LEU A 146 19.14 8.47 -12.01
CA LEU A 146 18.10 9.08 -11.17
C LEU A 146 18.45 8.97 -9.68
N ILE A 147 19.64 9.40 -9.29
CA ILE A 147 20.08 9.43 -7.89
C ILE A 147 19.91 10.85 -7.36
N PHE A 148 18.94 11.05 -6.51
CA PHE A 148 18.68 12.32 -5.82
C PHE A 148 18.52 12.11 -4.32
N THR A 149 18.44 13.17 -3.55
CA THR A 149 18.24 13.11 -2.10
C THR A 149 17.00 12.30 -1.75
N GLY A 150 17.13 11.31 -0.86
CA GLY A 150 16.04 10.40 -0.49
C GLY A 150 16.01 9.09 -1.27
N VAL A 151 16.93 8.89 -2.24
CA VAL A 151 17.11 7.64 -2.95
C VAL A 151 18.33 6.91 -2.41
N GLY A 152 18.12 5.78 -1.74
CA GLY A 152 19.20 4.98 -1.16
C GLY A 152 19.88 4.05 -2.18
N ARG A 153 21.06 3.55 -1.81
CA ARG A 153 21.75 2.50 -2.56
C ARG A 153 21.00 1.17 -2.45
N HIS A 154 21.16 0.31 -3.42
CA HIS A 154 20.59 -1.04 -3.36
C HIS A 154 21.17 -1.82 -2.18
N PRO A 155 20.35 -2.32 -1.24
CA PRO A 155 20.83 -2.86 0.04
C PRO A 155 21.71 -4.11 -0.09
N LYS A 156 21.56 -4.90 -1.18
CA LYS A 156 22.30 -6.16 -1.37
C LYS A 156 23.58 -6.03 -2.22
N THR A 157 23.66 -5.07 -3.12
CA THR A 157 24.76 -5.03 -4.10
C THR A 157 25.69 -3.84 -3.94
N GLY A 158 25.38 -2.88 -3.07
CA GLY A 158 26.14 -1.64 -2.92
C GLY A 158 26.19 -0.76 -4.17
N LYS A 159 25.70 -1.27 -5.31
CA LYS A 159 25.66 -0.52 -6.58
C LYS A 159 24.74 0.68 -6.44
N LYS A 160 25.11 1.78 -7.10
CA LYS A 160 24.33 3.04 -7.18
C LYS A 160 23.02 2.86 -7.99
N LYS A 161 22.22 1.84 -7.68
CA LYS A 161 20.83 1.76 -8.17
C LYS A 161 19.96 2.36 -7.09
N GLY A 162 19.52 3.58 -7.32
CA GLY A 162 18.56 4.23 -6.45
C GLY A 162 17.23 3.51 -6.47
N GLY A 163 16.44 3.70 -5.43
CA GLY A 163 15.07 3.19 -5.34
C GLY A 163 14.26 4.00 -4.35
N ILE A 164 12.98 4.13 -4.65
CA ILE A 164 11.99 4.65 -3.71
C ILE A 164 11.28 3.46 -3.09
N LYS A 165 11.26 3.42 -1.77
CA LYS A 165 10.46 2.46 -1.02
C LYS A 165 9.08 3.06 -0.75
N VAL A 166 8.05 2.34 -1.16
CA VAL A 166 6.65 2.67 -0.90
C VAL A 166 6.19 1.80 0.25
N HIS A 167 6.00 2.40 1.40
CA HIS A 167 5.41 1.76 2.56
C HIS A 167 3.90 1.95 2.51
N THR A 168 3.16 0.90 2.79
CA THR A 168 1.71 0.88 2.63
C THR A 168 1.06 0.19 3.82
N ASN A 169 -0.03 0.78 4.31
CA ASN A 169 -0.98 0.16 5.22
C ASN A 169 -2.32 -0.04 4.50
N ILE A 170 -2.93 -1.22 4.63
CA ILE A 170 -4.22 -1.58 4.05
C ILE A 170 -5.13 -2.06 5.16
N HIS A 171 -6.36 -1.54 5.23
CA HIS A 171 -7.42 -2.20 6.00
C HIS A 171 -7.95 -3.39 5.20
N ALA A 172 -7.91 -4.58 5.80
CA ALA A 172 -8.20 -5.82 5.08
C ALA A 172 -9.65 -5.92 4.57
N ASN A 173 -10.59 -5.23 5.22
CA ASN A 173 -11.98 -5.16 4.78
C ASN A 173 -12.21 -4.16 3.63
N GLU A 174 -11.29 -3.23 3.40
CA GLU A 174 -11.40 -2.20 2.37
C GLU A 174 -10.62 -2.56 1.09
N GLY A 175 -9.52 -3.31 1.23
CA GLY A 175 -8.67 -3.76 0.12
C GLY A 175 -7.86 -2.66 -0.56
N VAL A 176 -7.86 -1.43 -0.01
CA VAL A 176 -7.13 -0.27 -0.52
C VAL A 176 -6.17 0.28 0.51
N SER A 177 -5.17 1.04 0.03
CA SER A 177 -4.15 1.63 0.90
C SER A 177 -4.72 2.80 1.70
N SER A 178 -4.72 2.68 3.02
CA SER A 178 -5.18 3.73 3.95
C SER A 178 -4.07 4.74 4.30
N ASP A 179 -2.82 4.28 4.40
CA ASP A 179 -1.64 5.14 4.59
C ASP A 179 -0.50 4.70 3.66
N ILE A 180 0.12 5.69 3.01
CA ILE A 180 1.21 5.48 2.06
C ILE A 180 2.31 6.47 2.38
N ARG A 181 3.55 5.98 2.45
CA ARG A 181 4.73 6.83 2.70
C ARG A 181 5.89 6.43 1.80
N PHE A 182 6.58 7.44 1.29
CA PHE A 182 7.77 7.26 0.47
C PHE A 182 9.04 7.48 1.28
N THR A 183 9.96 6.54 1.19
CA THR A 183 11.29 6.66 1.78
C THR A 183 12.36 6.19 0.79
N SER A 184 13.63 6.37 1.16
CA SER A 184 14.72 5.77 0.38
C SER A 184 14.65 4.24 0.47
N ALA A 185 15.14 3.54 -0.55
CA ALA A 185 15.20 2.08 -0.57
C ALA A 185 16.00 1.47 0.60
N ALA A 186 16.90 2.24 1.21
CA ALA A 186 17.70 1.82 2.36
C ALA A 186 16.97 1.94 3.70
N THR A 187 15.82 2.61 3.75
CA THR A 187 15.06 2.78 5.00
C THR A 187 14.54 1.43 5.50
N ASN A 188 14.66 1.20 6.80
CA ASN A 188 14.16 -0.02 7.43
C ASN A 188 12.63 -0.09 7.32
N ASP A 189 12.10 -1.29 7.10
CA ASP A 189 10.66 -1.54 6.99
C ASP A 189 9.91 -1.18 8.27
N SER A 190 10.53 -1.35 9.44
CA SER A 190 9.96 -0.98 10.74
C SER A 190 9.63 0.52 10.88
N PHE A 191 10.00 1.36 9.90
CA PHE A 191 9.65 2.79 9.85
C PHE A 191 8.14 3.03 9.94
N MET A 192 7.33 2.20 9.30
CA MET A 192 5.87 2.32 9.30
C MET A 192 5.22 1.82 10.59
N LEU A 193 5.88 0.91 11.30
CA LEU A 193 5.35 0.33 12.51
C LEU A 193 5.50 1.33 13.67
N LYS A 194 4.49 2.17 13.84
CA LYS A 194 4.38 3.14 14.94
C LYS A 194 3.16 2.80 15.77
N PRO A 195 3.31 2.39 17.02
CA PRO A 195 2.20 2.01 17.91
C PRO A 195 1.11 3.07 18.00
N SER A 196 1.49 4.35 17.95
CA SER A 196 0.55 5.50 17.98
C SER A 196 -0.41 5.59 16.80
N ASN A 197 -0.20 4.82 15.74
CA ASN A 197 -1.09 4.80 14.57
C ASN A 197 -2.26 3.81 14.73
N TYR A 198 -2.29 3.06 15.83
CA TYR A 198 -3.26 1.99 16.08
C TYR A 198 -4.06 2.26 17.34
N THR A 199 -5.23 1.67 17.41
CA THR A 199 -6.11 1.69 18.58
C THR A 199 -6.12 0.31 19.25
N SER A 200 -6.46 0.27 20.55
CA SER A 200 -6.61 -1.00 21.26
C SER A 200 -7.63 -1.89 20.55
N GLY A 201 -7.28 -3.14 20.37
CA GLY A 201 -8.07 -4.12 19.63
C GLY A 201 -7.76 -4.23 18.14
N ASP A 202 -6.98 -3.31 17.56
CA ASP A 202 -6.48 -3.47 16.18
C ASP A 202 -5.56 -4.68 16.05
N ILE A 203 -5.57 -5.29 14.88
CA ILE A 203 -4.72 -6.43 14.52
C ILE A 203 -3.83 -6.00 13.37
N VAL A 204 -2.52 -6.23 13.48
CA VAL A 204 -1.55 -5.85 12.46
C VAL A 204 -0.84 -7.09 11.91
N ALA A 205 -1.08 -7.40 10.63
CA ALA A 205 -0.35 -8.44 9.93
C ALA A 205 0.84 -7.84 9.17
N LEU A 206 2.05 -8.37 9.41
CA LEU A 206 3.29 -7.81 8.87
C LEU A 206 4.30 -8.89 8.49
N ASP A 207 5.26 -8.54 7.63
CA ASP A 207 6.34 -9.46 7.27
C ASP A 207 7.37 -9.57 8.40
N ARG A 208 8.11 -10.68 8.41
CA ARG A 208 9.20 -10.93 9.37
C ARG A 208 10.31 -9.87 9.36
N ALA A 209 10.40 -9.03 8.32
CA ALA A 209 11.33 -7.91 8.27
C ALA A 209 11.07 -6.87 9.36
N TYR A 210 9.81 -6.76 9.80
CA TYR A 210 9.35 -5.81 10.82
C TYR A 210 9.62 -6.24 12.26
N ILE A 211 10.17 -7.45 12.51
CA ILE A 211 10.41 -7.95 13.87
C ILE A 211 11.38 -7.04 14.62
N ASP A 212 10.83 -6.35 15.62
CA ASP A 212 11.51 -5.50 16.60
C ASP A 212 10.78 -5.67 17.95
N TYR A 213 11.42 -6.31 18.91
CA TYR A 213 10.78 -6.68 20.18
C TYR A 213 10.38 -5.45 21.02
N ALA A 214 11.12 -4.34 20.94
CA ALA A 214 10.74 -3.11 21.63
C ALA A 214 9.41 -2.56 21.09
N LYS A 215 9.28 -2.46 19.77
CA LYS A 215 8.02 -2.05 19.13
C LYS A 215 6.87 -3.03 19.35
N PHE A 216 7.17 -4.31 19.38
CA PHE A 216 6.17 -5.35 19.68
C PHE A 216 5.67 -5.26 21.11
N GLU A 217 6.56 -4.92 22.05
CA GLU A 217 6.16 -4.67 23.42
C GLU A 217 5.33 -3.39 23.56
N GLU A 218 5.67 -2.31 22.83
CA GLU A 218 4.86 -1.11 22.76
C GLU A 218 3.46 -1.38 22.18
N LEU A 219 3.35 -2.21 21.11
CA LEU A 219 2.06 -2.65 20.56
C LEU A 219 1.24 -3.41 21.60
N SER A 220 1.88 -4.34 22.32
CA SER A 220 1.21 -5.14 23.36
C SER A 220 0.66 -4.26 24.47
N ARG A 221 1.45 -3.28 24.95
CA ARG A 221 0.99 -2.30 25.95
C ARG A 221 -0.14 -1.41 25.47
N ALA A 222 -0.19 -1.13 24.17
CA ALA A 222 -1.27 -0.39 23.54
C ALA A 222 -2.53 -1.26 23.26
N GLY A 223 -2.51 -2.55 23.60
CA GLY A 223 -3.60 -3.49 23.33
C GLY A 223 -3.75 -3.84 21.85
N VAL A 224 -2.70 -3.68 21.06
CA VAL A 224 -2.68 -3.99 19.62
C VAL A 224 -2.10 -5.38 19.40
N ILE A 225 -2.81 -6.19 18.66
CA ILE A 225 -2.39 -7.55 18.31
C ILE A 225 -1.51 -7.49 17.06
N TYR A 226 -0.40 -8.21 17.05
CA TYR A 226 0.37 -8.40 15.83
C TYR A 226 0.43 -9.87 15.42
N VAL A 227 0.52 -10.13 14.12
CA VAL A 227 0.75 -11.46 13.56
C VAL A 227 1.84 -11.37 12.49
N THR A 228 2.93 -12.10 12.67
CA THR A 228 4.04 -12.12 11.72
C THR A 228 4.62 -13.52 11.57
N LYS A 229 5.33 -13.75 10.46
CA LYS A 229 6.11 -14.97 10.29
C LYS A 229 7.41 -14.90 11.07
N MET A 230 7.71 -15.97 11.79
CA MET A 230 8.91 -16.07 12.60
C MET A 230 10.21 -16.15 11.75
N LYS A 231 11.29 -15.51 12.20
CA LYS A 231 12.65 -15.74 11.68
C LYS A 231 13.24 -17.02 12.26
N LYS A 232 14.12 -17.69 11.51
CA LYS A 232 14.69 -18.99 11.94
C LYS A 232 15.61 -18.91 13.16
N ASN A 233 16.33 -17.81 13.34
CA ASN A 233 17.43 -17.68 14.29
C ASN A 233 17.06 -16.74 15.47
N LEU A 234 15.83 -16.84 15.96
CA LEU A 234 15.42 -16.09 17.13
C LEU A 234 15.72 -16.86 18.40
N VAL A 235 16.29 -16.19 19.40
CA VAL A 235 16.55 -16.76 20.73
C VAL A 235 15.40 -16.37 21.64
N TYR A 236 14.80 -17.35 22.31
CA TYR A 236 13.67 -17.18 23.23
C TYR A 236 13.64 -18.27 24.27
N GLU A 237 13.02 -18.02 25.40
CA GLU A 237 12.70 -18.99 26.45
C GLU A 237 11.29 -19.52 26.23
N VAL A 238 11.09 -20.83 26.43
CA VAL A 238 9.79 -21.49 26.28
C VAL A 238 9.19 -21.71 27.67
N SER A 239 8.00 -21.21 27.92
CA SER A 239 7.25 -21.40 29.16
C SER A 239 6.16 -22.48 29.05
N ALA A 240 5.60 -22.69 27.87
CA ALA A 240 4.65 -23.76 27.58
C ALA A 240 4.83 -24.27 26.15
N ASP A 241 4.61 -25.55 25.92
CA ASP A 241 4.73 -26.20 24.62
C ASP A 241 3.65 -27.29 24.48
N THR A 242 2.73 -27.09 23.54
CA THR A 242 1.61 -28.02 23.29
C THR A 242 1.62 -28.43 21.82
N ILE A 243 1.52 -29.74 21.58
CA ILE A 243 1.51 -30.34 20.26
C ILE A 243 0.15 -31.03 20.05
N TYR A 244 -0.53 -30.65 18.98
CA TYR A 244 -1.76 -31.28 18.54
C TYR A 244 -1.45 -32.20 17.36
N MET A 245 -1.88 -33.47 17.49
CA MET A 245 -1.63 -34.49 16.48
C MET A 245 -2.90 -34.76 15.67
N THR A 246 -2.73 -35.15 14.42
CA THR A 246 -3.83 -35.68 13.60
C THR A 246 -4.16 -37.12 14.07
N GLU A 247 -5.30 -37.66 13.66
CA GLU A 247 -5.66 -39.07 13.90
C GLU A 247 -4.61 -40.06 13.34
N SER A 248 -3.90 -39.66 12.27
CA SER A 248 -2.80 -40.42 11.67
C SER A 248 -1.46 -40.30 12.41
N GLY A 249 -1.43 -39.62 13.57
CA GLY A 249 -0.21 -39.48 14.37
C GLY A 249 0.81 -38.47 13.82
N LEU A 250 0.43 -37.64 12.85
CA LEU A 250 1.26 -36.54 12.34
C LEU A 250 0.97 -35.25 13.10
N MET A 251 1.98 -34.40 13.26
CA MET A 251 1.77 -33.08 13.86
C MET A 251 0.86 -32.23 12.99
N ALA A 252 -0.29 -31.84 13.53
CA ALA A 252 -1.21 -30.88 12.88
C ALA A 252 -0.85 -29.45 13.23
N LEU A 253 -0.62 -29.19 14.52
CA LEU A 253 -0.38 -27.88 15.09
C LEU A 253 0.56 -27.98 16.29
N ARG A 254 1.40 -26.97 16.51
CA ARG A 254 2.18 -26.82 17.75
C ARG A 254 2.09 -25.38 18.23
N GLU A 255 1.80 -25.19 19.48
CA GLU A 255 1.71 -23.90 20.14
C GLU A 255 2.75 -23.78 21.24
N ARG A 256 3.46 -22.67 21.30
CA ARG A 256 4.45 -22.39 22.33
C ARG A 256 4.24 -21.00 22.89
N HIS A 257 4.25 -20.87 24.20
CA HIS A 257 4.36 -19.58 24.87
C HIS A 257 5.84 -19.31 25.11
N VAL A 258 6.28 -18.12 24.72
CA VAL A 258 7.71 -17.79 24.71
C VAL A 258 7.95 -16.38 25.24
N THR A 259 9.16 -16.17 25.73
CA THR A 259 9.65 -14.83 26.15
C THR A 259 10.90 -14.51 25.37
N PHE A 260 10.89 -13.38 24.69
CA PHE A 260 12.05 -12.77 24.05
C PHE A 260 12.65 -11.73 24.99
N THR A 261 13.98 -11.73 25.10
CA THR A 261 14.71 -10.73 25.89
C THR A 261 15.59 -9.92 24.96
N LYS A 262 15.37 -8.60 24.90
CA LYS A 262 16.22 -7.65 24.19
C LYS A 262 17.07 -6.92 25.23
N LYS A 263 18.37 -7.17 25.20
CA LYS A 263 19.32 -6.46 26.07
C LYS A 263 19.42 -5.00 25.70
N VAL A 264 19.32 -4.13 26.69
CA VAL A 264 19.48 -2.68 26.57
C VAL A 264 20.78 -2.29 27.26
N LYS A 265 21.61 -1.50 26.58
CA LYS A 265 23.00 -1.22 26.98
C LYS A 265 23.12 -0.46 28.32
N ASP A 266 22.15 0.41 28.64
CA ASP A 266 22.14 1.27 29.83
C ASP A 266 20.72 1.35 30.44
N GLY A 267 20.03 0.21 30.58
CA GLY A 267 18.68 0.15 31.13
C GLY A 267 18.21 -1.28 31.36
N ASP A 268 16.99 -1.45 31.83
CA ASP A 268 16.39 -2.75 32.05
C ASP A 268 16.15 -3.48 30.72
N ASP A 269 16.42 -4.79 30.72
CA ASP A 269 16.15 -5.63 29.56
C ASP A 269 14.66 -5.64 29.22
N ILE A 270 14.36 -5.46 27.92
CA ILE A 270 12.98 -5.50 27.44
C ILE A 270 12.59 -6.97 27.29
N LYS A 271 11.64 -7.41 28.12
CA LYS A 271 11.00 -8.74 28.00
C LYS A 271 9.71 -8.62 27.19
N HIS A 272 9.57 -9.47 26.21
CA HIS A 272 8.40 -9.50 25.35
C HIS A 272 7.81 -10.92 25.35
N HIS A 273 6.57 -11.05 25.86
CA HIS A 273 5.84 -12.32 25.90
C HIS A 273 5.06 -12.49 24.59
N ALA A 274 5.16 -13.67 24.01
CA ALA A 274 4.54 -13.98 22.74
C ALA A 274 4.13 -15.45 22.64
N ARG A 275 3.27 -15.76 21.67
CA ARG A 275 2.85 -17.10 21.29
C ARG A 275 3.37 -17.42 19.91
N ILE A 276 3.89 -18.64 19.74
CA ILE A 276 4.30 -19.18 18.45
C ILE A 276 3.31 -20.25 18.03
N VAL A 277 2.65 -20.05 16.91
CA VAL A 277 1.75 -21.01 16.27
C VAL A 277 2.45 -21.62 15.08
N THR A 278 2.74 -22.93 15.13
CA THR A 278 3.40 -23.67 14.04
C THR A 278 2.42 -24.64 13.42
N TYR A 279 2.21 -24.56 12.12
CA TYR A 279 1.31 -25.41 11.35
C TYR A 279 1.96 -25.97 10.09
N VAL A 280 1.36 -27.01 9.54
CA VAL A 280 1.78 -27.63 8.29
C VAL A 280 1.04 -26.97 7.12
N ASP A 281 1.76 -26.23 6.28
CA ASP A 281 1.23 -25.65 5.03
C ASP A 281 1.41 -26.67 3.90
N GLN A 282 0.32 -27.27 3.47
CA GLN A 282 0.31 -28.24 2.38
C GLN A 282 0.33 -27.50 1.03
N LYS A 283 1.43 -27.56 0.30
CA LYS A 283 1.59 -27.00 -1.04
C LYS A 283 1.78 -28.09 -2.08
N LYS A 284 1.50 -27.78 -3.35
CA LYS A 284 1.74 -28.70 -4.50
C LYS A 284 3.16 -29.29 -4.56
N ARG A 285 4.15 -28.67 -3.88
CA ARG A 285 5.57 -29.11 -3.83
C ARG A 285 5.98 -29.76 -2.50
N GLY A 286 5.02 -30.22 -1.71
CA GLY A 286 5.25 -30.85 -0.42
C GLY A 286 4.85 -29.99 0.80
N ALA A 287 4.75 -30.65 1.95
CA ALA A 287 4.38 -30.04 3.22
C ALA A 287 5.51 -29.17 3.76
N LYS A 288 5.20 -27.98 4.26
CA LYS A 288 6.14 -27.06 4.86
C LYS A 288 5.66 -26.58 6.22
N LEU A 289 6.52 -26.65 7.21
CA LEU A 289 6.27 -26.05 8.53
C LEU A 289 6.40 -24.54 8.46
N ILE A 290 5.36 -23.85 8.91
CA ILE A 290 5.33 -22.39 9.06
C ILE A 290 5.09 -22.07 10.52
N SER A 291 5.93 -21.21 11.09
CA SER A 291 5.77 -20.68 12.43
C SER A 291 5.39 -19.21 12.37
N LEU A 292 4.28 -18.87 12.99
CA LEU A 292 3.78 -17.51 13.16
C LEU A 292 4.03 -17.05 14.60
N LEU A 293 4.28 -15.77 14.77
CA LEU A 293 4.52 -15.11 16.04
C LEU A 293 3.41 -14.07 16.26
N THR A 294 2.82 -14.08 17.45
CA THR A 294 1.78 -13.14 17.88
C THR A 294 1.90 -12.84 19.38
N ASN A 295 1.37 -11.71 19.83
CA ASN A 295 1.17 -11.41 21.27
C ASN A 295 -0.22 -11.81 21.76
N ASP A 296 -1.10 -12.29 20.89
CA ASP A 296 -2.42 -12.77 21.30
C ASP A 296 -2.32 -14.22 21.85
N MET A 297 -2.85 -14.41 23.06
CA MET A 297 -2.81 -15.70 23.75
C MET A 297 -4.14 -16.47 23.68
N GLU A 298 -5.22 -15.83 23.20
CA GLU A 298 -6.59 -16.36 23.28
C GLU A 298 -7.16 -16.76 21.92
N MET A 299 -6.80 -16.04 20.87
CA MET A 299 -7.34 -16.25 19.51
C MET A 299 -7.03 -17.66 19.02
N SER A 300 -7.96 -18.27 18.28
CA SER A 300 -7.76 -19.61 17.71
C SER A 300 -6.54 -19.64 16.78
N ALA A 301 -5.87 -20.78 16.71
CA ALA A 301 -4.72 -20.95 15.81
C ALA A 301 -5.13 -20.79 14.34
N GLU A 302 -6.34 -21.22 14.00
CA GLU A 302 -6.95 -21.09 12.68
C GLU A 302 -7.11 -19.63 12.29
N ASP A 303 -7.57 -18.76 13.20
CA ASP A 303 -7.70 -17.32 12.97
C ASP A 303 -6.33 -16.66 12.78
N ILE A 304 -5.35 -16.99 13.62
CA ILE A 304 -3.96 -16.50 13.46
C ILE A 304 -3.39 -16.86 12.07
N VAL A 305 -3.65 -18.08 11.62
CA VAL A 305 -3.22 -18.53 10.28
C VAL A 305 -3.97 -17.79 9.18
N ALA A 306 -5.30 -17.58 9.34
CA ALA A 306 -6.13 -16.87 8.38
C ALA A 306 -5.70 -15.40 8.26
N ILE A 307 -5.46 -14.72 9.39
CA ILE A 307 -4.94 -13.35 9.45
C ILE A 307 -3.62 -13.25 8.69
N TYR A 308 -2.68 -14.15 8.95
CA TYR A 308 -1.40 -14.12 8.26
C TYR A 308 -1.52 -14.39 6.76
N ARG A 309 -2.43 -15.26 6.34
CA ARG A 309 -2.71 -15.51 4.92
C ARG A 309 -3.28 -14.28 4.22
N LYS A 310 -4.12 -13.49 4.89
CA LYS A 310 -4.65 -12.22 4.36
C LYS A 310 -3.54 -11.22 4.01
N ARG A 311 -2.40 -11.25 4.70
CA ARG A 311 -1.23 -10.42 4.36
C ARG A 311 -0.80 -10.55 2.88
N TRP A 312 -1.09 -11.69 2.24
CA TRP A 312 -0.74 -11.89 0.83
C TRP A 312 -1.47 -10.92 -0.13
N GLU A 313 -2.57 -10.33 0.28
CA GLU A 313 -3.33 -9.37 -0.54
C GLU A 313 -2.51 -8.11 -0.87
N ILE A 314 -1.68 -7.64 0.07
CA ILE A 314 -0.79 -6.50 -0.20
C ILE A 314 0.29 -6.84 -1.25
N GLU A 315 0.74 -8.08 -1.29
CA GLU A 315 1.69 -8.53 -2.33
C GLU A 315 1.04 -8.54 -3.72
N LEU A 316 -0.26 -8.89 -3.80
CA LEU A 316 -1.03 -8.81 -5.04
C LEU A 316 -1.21 -7.37 -5.49
N LEU A 317 -1.53 -6.44 -4.58
CA LEU A 317 -1.58 -5.01 -4.87
C LEU A 317 -0.24 -4.50 -5.43
N PHE A 318 0.88 -4.81 -4.78
CA PHE A 318 2.19 -4.41 -5.26
C PHE A 318 2.55 -5.03 -6.61
N LYS A 319 2.12 -6.26 -6.86
CA LYS A 319 2.26 -6.92 -8.15
C LYS A 319 1.47 -6.18 -9.23
N GLN A 320 0.22 -5.82 -8.95
CA GLN A 320 -0.62 -5.04 -9.87
C GLN A 320 0.02 -3.68 -10.20
N ILE A 321 0.48 -2.94 -9.18
CA ILE A 321 1.17 -1.66 -9.37
C ILE A 321 2.40 -1.83 -10.27
N LYS A 322 3.25 -2.84 -10.02
CA LYS A 322 4.48 -3.03 -10.79
C LYS A 322 4.26 -3.59 -12.19
N GLN A 323 3.23 -4.40 -12.41
CA GLN A 323 2.97 -5.04 -13.70
C GLN A 323 2.07 -4.21 -14.60
N ASN A 324 1.09 -3.53 -14.02
CA ASN A 324 0.07 -2.82 -14.80
C ASN A 324 0.45 -1.38 -15.11
N PHE A 325 1.43 -0.80 -14.38
CA PHE A 325 1.82 0.57 -14.60
C PHE A 325 3.26 0.69 -15.11
N PRO A 326 3.52 1.69 -15.96
CA PRO A 326 4.85 1.89 -16.57
C PRO A 326 5.84 2.48 -15.57
N LEU A 327 6.05 1.82 -14.41
CA LEU A 327 7.10 2.20 -13.45
C LEU A 327 8.52 1.83 -13.92
N ARG A 328 8.64 1.38 -15.16
CA ARG A 328 9.93 1.25 -15.87
C ARG A 328 10.33 2.55 -16.56
N TYR A 329 9.35 3.39 -16.89
CA TYR A 329 9.54 4.70 -17.53
C TYR A 329 8.87 5.75 -16.65
N PHE A 330 9.60 6.81 -16.36
CA PHE A 330 9.07 7.90 -15.56
C PHE A 330 8.84 9.12 -16.45
N TYR A 331 7.71 9.79 -16.22
CA TYR A 331 7.31 11.01 -16.93
C TYR A 331 8.06 12.25 -16.44
N GLY A 332 9.19 12.07 -15.78
CA GLY A 332 10.12 13.07 -15.31
C GLY A 332 11.20 12.45 -14.43
N GLU A 333 12.34 13.10 -14.34
CA GLU A 333 13.53 12.62 -13.64
C GLU A 333 13.63 13.12 -12.19
N SER A 334 12.79 14.09 -11.79
CA SER A 334 12.79 14.60 -10.42
C SER A 334 12.06 13.65 -9.47
N ALA A 335 12.45 13.67 -8.18
CA ALA A 335 11.76 12.94 -7.13
C ALA A 335 10.26 13.25 -7.11
N ASN A 336 9.91 14.51 -7.30
CA ASN A 336 8.55 15.00 -7.34
C ASN A 336 7.74 14.35 -8.47
N ALA A 337 8.27 14.35 -9.71
CA ALA A 337 7.61 13.77 -10.88
C ALA A 337 7.37 12.27 -10.72
N ILE A 338 8.36 11.55 -10.18
CA ILE A 338 8.26 10.11 -9.92
C ILE A 338 7.19 9.81 -8.87
N LYS A 339 7.13 10.57 -7.78
CA LYS A 339 6.11 10.40 -6.74
C LYS A 339 4.71 10.76 -7.26
N ILE A 340 4.56 11.81 -8.08
CA ILE A 340 3.29 12.11 -8.75
C ILE A 340 2.82 10.90 -9.55
N GLN A 341 3.68 10.30 -10.37
CA GLN A 341 3.32 9.12 -11.16
C GLN A 341 2.89 7.95 -10.27
N ILE A 342 3.59 7.71 -9.14
CA ILE A 342 3.22 6.66 -8.19
C ILE A 342 1.84 6.95 -7.57
N TRP A 343 1.56 8.19 -7.16
CA TRP A 343 0.25 8.56 -6.64
C TRP A 343 -0.86 8.33 -7.66
N ILE A 344 -0.63 8.67 -8.93
CA ILE A 344 -1.58 8.41 -10.02
C ILE A 344 -1.82 6.91 -10.21
N CYS A 345 -0.77 6.09 -10.15
CA CYS A 345 -0.92 4.64 -10.21
C CYS A 345 -1.78 4.11 -9.05
N LEU A 346 -1.55 4.62 -7.84
CA LEU A 346 -2.31 4.25 -6.65
C LEU A 346 -3.78 4.68 -6.74
N LEU A 347 -4.07 5.86 -7.29
CA LEU A 347 -5.44 6.32 -7.56
C LEU A 347 -6.20 5.35 -8.47
N TYR A 348 -5.54 4.82 -9.49
CA TYR A 348 -6.16 3.88 -10.43
C TYR A 348 -6.31 2.47 -9.86
N THR A 349 -5.46 2.05 -8.91
CA THR A 349 -5.56 0.72 -8.27
C THR A 349 -6.63 0.65 -7.19
N SER A 350 -7.18 1.78 -6.77
CA SER A 350 -8.35 1.76 -5.88
C SER A 350 -9.50 1.05 -6.59
N PRO A 351 -10.14 0.03 -5.96
CA PRO A 351 -11.22 -0.71 -6.60
C PRO A 351 -12.30 0.26 -7.07
N SER A 352 -12.60 0.17 -8.34
CA SER A 352 -13.77 0.85 -8.88
C SER A 352 -15.02 0.18 -8.33
N PRO A 353 -16.14 0.89 -8.11
CA PRO A 353 -17.43 0.27 -7.79
C PRO A 353 -17.87 -0.82 -8.78
N ARG A 354 -17.18 -0.95 -9.92
CA ARG A 354 -17.41 -1.99 -10.94
C ARG A 354 -16.63 -3.28 -10.71
N ASP A 355 -15.48 -3.24 -10.06
CA ASP A 355 -14.78 -4.47 -9.67
C ASP A 355 -15.61 -5.22 -8.62
N ALA A 356 -16.59 -4.53 -8.05
CA ALA A 356 -17.62 -5.05 -7.17
C ALA A 356 -18.72 -5.87 -7.90
N THR A 357 -18.80 -5.81 -9.22
CA THR A 357 -19.91 -6.42 -10.01
C THR A 357 -19.47 -7.44 -11.06
N LEU A 358 -18.19 -7.84 -11.11
CA LEU A 358 -17.67 -8.92 -11.96
C LEU A 358 -17.31 -10.17 -11.08
#